data_4270c30a1f982c8d7a6220721592fae2
#
_entry.id   4270c30a1f982c8d7a6220721592fae2
#
_cell.length_a   1.000
_cell.length_b   1.000
_cell.length_c   1.000
_cell.angle_alpha   90.00
_cell.angle_beta   90.00
_cell.angle_gamma   90.00
#
_symmetry.space_group_name_H-M   'P 1'
#
loop_
_entity.id
_entity.type
_entity.pdbx_description
1 polymer ?
#
loop_
_entity_poly.entity_id
_entity_poly.type
_entity_poly.pdbx_seq_one_letter_code
_entity_poly.pdbx_strand_id
1 'polypeptide(L)'
;MLLAIAMVFMIIPTTAFAAENDVDVWDGTADTSWYNETDTEFHIKTAEQLAGLAELTNIGIDTGASTGNTFENKIIYLDCDLDLGDYPWTPITNRNGDVGYFFKGTFDGQGHTIYNLNRHGTGNDPFDSLFGYVQGGVIKNLNVVDADLSANDYSMHVGIIAALVENGKIINCYTSGTVESVNGWRSIGGITGSCMQGTQIVGC
;
A
#
# COMPACT_ATOMS: atom_id res chain seq x y z
N MET A 1 10.40 -62.65 35.09
CA MET A 1 9.26 -61.79 34.61
C MET A 1 9.86 -60.56 33.93
N LEU A 2 10.03 -60.63 32.60
CA LEU A 2 10.63 -59.54 31.81
C LEU A 2 9.54 -58.61 31.38
N LEU A 3 9.59 -57.33 31.76
CA LEU A 3 8.64 -56.30 31.34
C LEU A 3 9.14 -55.70 30.03
N ALA A 4 8.46 -55.98 28.94
CA ALA A 4 8.75 -55.35 27.64
C ALA A 4 8.05 -53.98 27.58
N ILE A 5 8.85 -52.88 27.53
CA ILE A 5 8.36 -51.54 27.31
C ILE A 5 8.23 -51.37 25.81
N ALA A 6 7.02 -51.31 25.30
CA ALA A 6 6.73 -50.93 23.90
C ALA A 6 6.79 -49.40 23.76
N MET A 7 7.83 -48.91 23.12
CA MET A 7 7.86 -47.49 22.65
C MET A 7 6.94 -47.33 21.47
N VAL A 8 5.82 -46.63 21.64
CA VAL A 8 4.99 -46.19 20.54
C VAL A 8 5.62 -44.92 19.95
N PHE A 9 6.25 -45.05 18.79
CA PHE A 9 6.65 -43.88 18.00
C PHE A 9 5.38 -43.30 17.35
N MET A 10 4.93 -42.17 17.85
CA MET A 10 3.97 -41.34 17.11
C MET A 10 4.71 -40.73 15.93
N ILE A 11 4.41 -41.21 14.74
CA ILE A 11 4.80 -40.54 13.49
C ILE A 11 3.89 -39.31 13.37
N ILE A 12 4.38 -38.14 13.69
CA ILE A 12 3.74 -36.86 13.37
C ILE A 12 3.90 -36.70 11.86
N PRO A 13 2.84 -36.63 11.06
CA PRO A 13 3.00 -36.31 9.65
C PRO A 13 3.48 -34.86 9.53
N THR A 14 4.73 -34.70 9.13
CA THR A 14 5.30 -33.39 8.75
C THR A 14 4.85 -33.03 7.33
N THR A 15 3.57 -32.78 7.14
CA THR A 15 3.06 -32.18 5.91
C THR A 15 2.07 -31.06 6.25
N ALA A 16 2.58 -30.06 6.96
CA ALA A 16 2.07 -28.73 6.79
C ALA A 16 3.12 -27.99 5.95
N PHE A 17 3.24 -28.36 4.68
CA PHE A 17 3.66 -27.37 3.71
C PHE A 17 2.54 -26.33 3.70
N ALA A 18 2.84 -25.11 4.17
CA ALA A 18 2.07 -23.96 3.74
C ALA A 18 1.99 -24.07 2.22
N ALA A 19 0.79 -24.06 1.64
CA ALA A 19 0.65 -23.82 0.23
C ALA A 19 1.45 -22.52 0.00
N GLU A 20 2.48 -22.54 -0.84
CA GLU A 20 2.96 -21.34 -1.47
C GLU A 20 1.72 -20.76 -2.12
N ASN A 21 1.20 -19.68 -1.57
CA ASN A 21 0.22 -18.88 -2.26
C ASN A 21 0.99 -18.37 -3.47
N ASP A 22 0.71 -18.96 -4.62
CA ASP A 22 1.27 -18.55 -5.91
C ASP A 22 0.56 -17.22 -6.25
N VAL A 23 1.01 -16.15 -5.59
CA VAL A 23 0.53 -14.79 -5.85
C VAL A 23 1.23 -14.33 -7.10
N ASP A 24 0.47 -14.02 -8.16
CA ASP A 24 1.03 -13.50 -9.39
C ASP A 24 1.83 -12.22 -9.10
N VAL A 25 3.09 -12.20 -9.56
CA VAL A 25 3.97 -11.04 -9.40
C VAL A 25 3.62 -10.00 -10.45
N TRP A 26 3.49 -8.75 -10.02
CA TRP A 26 3.22 -7.62 -10.89
C TRP A 26 4.24 -7.50 -12.03
N ASP A 27 3.77 -7.23 -13.24
CA ASP A 27 4.60 -7.08 -14.44
C ASP A 27 5.00 -5.62 -14.76
N GLY A 28 4.65 -4.68 -13.87
CA GLY A 28 4.95 -3.25 -14.04
C GLY A 28 3.92 -2.47 -14.87
N THR A 29 2.85 -3.13 -15.35
CA THR A 29 1.78 -2.46 -16.13
C THR A 29 0.62 -2.00 -15.25
N ALA A 30 -0.27 -1.15 -15.79
CA ALA A 30 -1.46 -0.68 -15.11
C ALA A 30 -2.72 -1.07 -15.90
N ASP A 31 -3.77 -1.51 -15.18
CA ASP A 31 -5.10 -1.80 -15.73
C ASP A 31 -6.14 -0.90 -15.06
N THR A 32 -6.73 0.02 -15.84
CA THR A 32 -7.78 0.93 -15.38
C THR A 32 -9.18 0.49 -15.82
N SER A 33 -9.30 -0.65 -16.50
CA SER A 33 -10.56 -1.12 -17.11
C SER A 33 -11.66 -1.46 -16.09
N TRP A 34 -11.30 -1.65 -14.83
CA TRP A 34 -12.23 -1.93 -13.73
C TRP A 34 -13.00 -0.68 -13.26
N TYR A 35 -12.52 0.52 -13.59
CA TYR A 35 -13.10 1.76 -13.11
C TYR A 35 -14.15 2.31 -14.07
N ASN A 36 -15.20 2.90 -13.51
CA ASN A 36 -16.16 3.76 -14.20
C ASN A 36 -16.65 4.88 -13.26
N GLU A 37 -17.23 5.93 -13.79
CA GLU A 37 -17.63 7.11 -13.00
C GLU A 37 -18.89 6.88 -12.15
N THR A 38 -19.74 5.93 -12.53
CA THR A 38 -21.08 5.76 -11.95
C THR A 38 -21.11 4.87 -10.72
N ASP A 39 -20.22 3.87 -10.66
CA ASP A 39 -20.18 2.94 -9.54
C ASP A 39 -19.52 3.57 -8.32
N THR A 40 -19.91 3.09 -7.15
CA THR A 40 -19.41 3.55 -5.86
C THR A 40 -18.57 2.50 -5.14
N GLU A 41 -18.58 1.26 -5.63
CA GLU A 41 -17.82 0.14 -5.07
C GLU A 41 -17.01 -0.54 -6.17
N PHE A 42 -15.76 -0.83 -5.90
CA PHE A 42 -14.81 -1.42 -6.83
C PHE A 42 -14.01 -2.52 -6.16
N HIS A 43 -13.56 -3.50 -6.96
CA HIS A 43 -12.84 -4.67 -6.50
C HIS A 43 -11.52 -4.82 -7.26
N ILE A 44 -10.41 -4.77 -6.54
CA ILE A 44 -9.06 -4.98 -7.06
C ILE A 44 -8.64 -6.41 -6.77
N LYS A 45 -8.22 -7.11 -7.83
CA LYS A 45 -7.84 -8.54 -7.80
C LYS A 45 -6.46 -8.81 -8.36
N THR A 46 -5.81 -7.80 -8.95
CA THR A 46 -4.46 -7.94 -9.50
C THR A 46 -3.62 -6.71 -9.17
N ALA A 47 -2.31 -6.84 -9.22
CA ALA A 47 -1.40 -5.73 -8.97
C ALA A 47 -1.48 -4.66 -10.07
N GLU A 48 -1.78 -5.06 -11.32
CA GLU A 48 -2.02 -4.15 -12.44
C GLU A 48 -3.24 -3.25 -12.17
N GLN A 49 -4.30 -3.81 -11.56
CA GLN A 49 -5.48 -3.04 -11.16
C GLN A 49 -5.17 -2.06 -10.01
N LEU A 50 -4.32 -2.45 -9.07
CA LEU A 50 -3.84 -1.53 -8.03
C LEU A 50 -2.98 -0.41 -8.64
N ALA A 51 -2.12 -0.73 -9.60
CA ALA A 51 -1.35 0.26 -10.36
C ALA A 51 -2.28 1.17 -11.19
N GLY A 52 -3.38 0.62 -11.71
CA GLY A 52 -4.45 1.39 -12.36
C GLY A 52 -5.10 2.42 -11.43
N LEU A 53 -5.26 2.11 -10.14
CA LEU A 53 -5.72 3.09 -9.15
C LEU A 53 -4.73 4.27 -9.03
N ALA A 54 -3.42 3.97 -8.99
CA ALA A 54 -2.39 5.02 -8.97
C ALA A 54 -2.44 5.86 -10.26
N GLU A 55 -2.60 5.25 -11.44
CA GLU A 55 -2.73 5.96 -12.71
C GLU A 55 -3.96 6.88 -12.71
N LEU A 56 -5.15 6.39 -12.34
CA LEU A 56 -6.40 7.16 -12.29
C LEU A 56 -6.33 8.35 -11.34
N THR A 57 -5.63 8.22 -10.21
CA THR A 57 -5.46 9.31 -9.24
C THR A 57 -4.42 10.34 -9.68
N ASN A 58 -3.47 9.96 -10.53
CA ASN A 58 -2.35 10.80 -10.96
C ASN A 58 -2.56 11.44 -12.35
N ILE A 59 -3.71 11.25 -13.01
CA ILE A 59 -4.00 11.86 -14.31
C ILE A 59 -3.85 13.39 -14.25
N GLY A 60 -3.05 13.92 -15.17
CA GLY A 60 -2.83 15.36 -15.31
C GLY A 60 -1.79 15.97 -14.35
N ILE A 61 -1.14 15.18 -13.53
CA ILE A 61 -0.10 15.66 -12.59
C ILE A 61 1.03 16.39 -13.34
N ASP A 62 1.51 15.82 -14.45
CA ASP A 62 2.61 16.38 -15.23
C ASP A 62 2.24 17.63 -16.03
N THR A 63 0.95 17.86 -16.27
CA THR A 63 0.44 19.01 -17.01
C THR A 63 -0.04 20.15 -16.11
N GLY A 64 -0.03 19.93 -14.79
CA GLY A 64 -0.60 20.87 -13.80
C GLY A 64 -2.12 20.97 -13.87
N ALA A 65 -2.79 20.04 -14.60
CA ALA A 65 -4.24 19.97 -14.66
C ALA A 65 -4.77 19.13 -13.49
N SER A 66 -5.65 19.70 -12.66
CA SER A 66 -6.28 19.00 -11.53
C SER A 66 -7.41 18.10 -12.03
N THR A 67 -7.07 17.00 -12.72
CA THR A 67 -8.04 16.09 -13.35
C THR A 67 -8.03 14.67 -12.77
N GLY A 68 -7.11 14.38 -11.83
CA GLY A 68 -7.04 13.09 -11.16
C GLY A 68 -8.29 12.78 -10.34
N ASN A 69 -8.63 11.50 -10.26
CA ASN A 69 -9.79 11.04 -9.50
C ASN A 69 -9.45 10.95 -8.00
N THR A 70 -10.22 11.63 -7.16
CA THR A 70 -10.03 11.57 -5.70
C THR A 70 -10.69 10.37 -5.05
N PHE A 71 -11.55 9.64 -5.76
CA PHE A 71 -12.40 8.55 -5.26
C PHE A 71 -13.28 8.94 -4.06
N GLU A 72 -13.64 10.22 -3.95
CA GLU A 72 -14.54 10.71 -2.90
C GLU A 72 -15.90 9.99 -2.96
N ASN A 73 -16.39 9.49 -1.80
CA ASN A 73 -17.60 8.67 -1.67
C ASN A 73 -17.56 7.31 -2.39
N LYS A 74 -16.37 6.80 -2.73
CA LYS A 74 -16.19 5.49 -3.34
C LYS A 74 -15.44 4.56 -2.39
N ILE A 75 -15.72 3.25 -2.50
CA ILE A 75 -15.03 2.20 -1.74
C ILE A 75 -14.29 1.30 -2.73
N ILE A 76 -13.04 1.03 -2.42
CA ILE A 76 -12.19 0.10 -3.17
C ILE A 76 -11.85 -1.05 -2.24
N TYR A 77 -12.22 -2.25 -2.61
CA TYR A 77 -11.91 -3.49 -1.91
C TYR A 77 -10.71 -4.18 -2.55
N LEU A 78 -9.79 -4.66 -1.74
CA LEU A 78 -8.74 -5.58 -2.17
C LEU A 78 -9.25 -7.01 -1.93
N ASP A 79 -9.42 -7.79 -3.00
CA ASP A 79 -10.07 -9.11 -2.93
C ASP A 79 -9.07 -10.28 -2.81
N CYS A 80 -7.78 -10.03 -2.92
CA CYS A 80 -6.73 -11.04 -2.77
C CYS A 80 -5.41 -10.39 -2.35
N ASP A 81 -4.44 -11.23 -1.99
CA ASP A 81 -3.07 -10.79 -1.76
C ASP A 81 -2.41 -10.42 -3.09
N LEU A 82 -1.52 -9.42 -3.07
CA LEU A 82 -0.80 -8.93 -4.25
C LEU A 82 0.70 -8.91 -3.99
N ASP A 83 1.49 -9.21 -5.02
CA ASP A 83 2.94 -9.08 -5.00
C ASP A 83 3.38 -8.03 -6.02
N LEU A 84 4.00 -6.94 -5.55
CA LEU A 84 4.48 -5.87 -6.41
C LEU A 84 5.88 -6.15 -7.01
N GLY A 85 6.51 -7.25 -6.62
CA GLY A 85 7.81 -7.65 -7.15
C GLY A 85 8.89 -6.58 -6.98
N ASP A 86 9.79 -6.54 -7.96
CA ASP A 86 10.93 -5.59 -7.94
C ASP A 86 10.64 -4.29 -8.70
N TYR A 87 9.43 -4.09 -9.20
CA TYR A 87 9.09 -2.88 -9.96
C TYR A 87 8.92 -1.67 -9.05
N PRO A 88 9.46 -0.49 -9.44
CA PRO A 88 9.32 0.72 -8.65
C PRO A 88 7.86 1.18 -8.62
N TRP A 89 7.31 1.30 -7.42
CA TRP A 89 5.93 1.71 -7.22
C TRP A 89 5.74 3.22 -7.45
N THR A 90 4.64 3.58 -8.10
CA THR A 90 4.16 4.97 -8.16
C THR A 90 3.09 5.16 -7.10
N PRO A 91 3.25 6.07 -6.14
CA PRO A 91 2.25 6.28 -5.09
C PRO A 91 0.86 6.60 -5.62
N ILE A 92 -0.17 6.01 -5.03
CA ILE A 92 -1.55 6.42 -5.25
C ILE A 92 -1.68 7.85 -4.73
N THR A 93 -2.06 8.79 -5.59
CA THR A 93 -2.04 10.23 -5.31
C THR A 93 -0.63 10.77 -5.02
N ASN A 94 0.15 10.92 -6.05
CA ASN A 94 1.42 11.64 -5.97
C ASN A 94 1.17 13.15 -6.08
N ARG A 95 2.12 13.97 -5.69
CA ARG A 95 2.03 15.43 -5.79
C ARG A 95 3.23 15.97 -6.53
N ASN A 96 2.97 16.78 -7.56
CA ASN A 96 4.03 17.55 -8.23
C ASN A 96 3.78 19.06 -7.99
N GLY A 97 4.65 19.69 -7.20
CA GLY A 97 4.54 21.12 -6.89
C GLY A 97 3.28 21.48 -6.08
N ASP A 98 2.58 22.54 -6.49
CA ASP A 98 1.40 23.08 -5.80
C ASP A 98 0.08 22.41 -6.20
N VAL A 99 0.10 21.54 -7.21
CA VAL A 99 -1.07 20.80 -7.66
C VAL A 99 -1.17 19.54 -6.81
N GLY A 100 -2.16 19.48 -5.92
CA GLY A 100 -2.37 18.38 -5.00
C GLY A 100 -3.52 17.49 -5.45
N TYR A 101 -3.23 16.21 -5.57
CA TYR A 101 -4.24 15.18 -5.66
C TYR A 101 -4.32 14.49 -4.31
N PHE A 102 -5.52 14.14 -3.90
CA PHE A 102 -5.77 13.56 -2.57
C PHE A 102 -6.62 12.32 -2.73
N PHE A 103 -6.28 11.29 -2.01
CA PHE A 103 -7.19 10.16 -1.87
C PHE A 103 -8.23 10.50 -0.80
N LYS A 104 -9.50 10.50 -1.19
CA LYS A 104 -10.65 10.81 -0.31
C LYS A 104 -11.60 9.63 -0.13
N GLY A 105 -11.37 8.55 -0.86
CA GLY A 105 -12.17 7.34 -0.79
C GLY A 105 -11.91 6.49 0.44
N THR A 106 -12.52 5.32 0.46
CA THR A 106 -12.17 4.24 1.38
C THR A 106 -11.46 3.14 0.63
N PHE A 107 -10.26 2.77 1.09
CA PHE A 107 -9.57 1.56 0.66
C PHE A 107 -9.68 0.51 1.77
N ASP A 108 -10.37 -0.58 1.51
CA ASP A 108 -10.53 -1.69 2.44
C ASP A 108 -9.70 -2.88 1.98
N GLY A 109 -8.61 -3.15 2.66
CA GLY A 109 -7.74 -4.28 2.39
C GLY A 109 -8.35 -5.63 2.71
N GLN A 110 -9.49 -5.69 3.41
CA GLN A 110 -10.20 -6.92 3.80
C GLN A 110 -9.32 -7.94 4.56
N GLY A 111 -8.18 -7.52 5.09
CA GLY A 111 -7.18 -8.37 5.74
C GLY A 111 -6.13 -8.95 4.80
N HIS A 112 -6.21 -8.64 3.51
CA HIS A 112 -5.23 -9.04 2.51
C HIS A 112 -3.91 -8.31 2.65
N THR A 113 -2.90 -8.85 2.00
CA THR A 113 -1.51 -8.38 2.05
C THR A 113 -1.02 -7.91 0.69
N ILE A 114 -0.34 -6.78 0.68
CA ILE A 114 0.48 -6.31 -0.43
C ILE A 114 1.93 -6.56 -0.06
N TYR A 115 2.63 -7.37 -0.88
CA TYR A 115 4.03 -7.73 -0.69
C TYR A 115 4.96 -6.88 -1.56
N ASN A 116 6.20 -6.72 -1.12
CA ASN A 116 7.32 -6.19 -1.89
C ASN A 116 7.06 -4.79 -2.44
N LEU A 117 6.46 -3.91 -1.62
CA LEU A 117 6.34 -2.50 -2.00
C LEU A 117 7.73 -1.88 -2.11
N ASN A 118 8.21 -1.69 -3.34
CA ASN A 118 9.52 -1.12 -3.65
C ASN A 118 9.34 0.33 -4.14
N ARG A 119 9.89 1.29 -3.38
CA ARG A 119 9.88 2.70 -3.76
C ARG A 119 11.16 3.38 -3.31
N HIS A 120 12.06 3.60 -4.26
CA HIS A 120 13.25 4.40 -4.09
C HIS A 120 13.00 5.75 -4.76
N GLY A 121 12.89 6.80 -3.98
CA GLY A 121 12.51 8.14 -4.43
C GLY A 121 13.21 8.53 -5.72
N THR A 122 12.44 8.87 -6.75
CA THR A 122 12.93 9.27 -8.07
C THR A 122 12.46 10.67 -8.42
N GLY A 123 13.29 11.42 -9.14
CA GLY A 123 12.90 12.75 -9.60
C GLY A 123 12.61 13.72 -8.45
N ASN A 124 11.56 14.52 -8.58
CA ASN A 124 11.14 15.55 -7.64
C ASN A 124 9.90 15.13 -6.82
N ASP A 125 9.64 13.83 -6.71
CA ASP A 125 8.47 13.32 -5.99
C ASP A 125 8.62 13.55 -4.49
N PRO A 126 7.64 14.19 -3.83
CA PRO A 126 7.73 14.49 -2.40
C PRO A 126 7.30 13.33 -1.51
N PHE A 127 6.73 12.26 -2.07
CA PHE A 127 6.10 11.15 -1.34
C PHE A 127 6.66 9.80 -1.75
N ASP A 128 7.13 9.03 -0.77
CA ASP A 128 7.52 7.63 -0.95
C ASP A 128 6.67 6.76 -0.03
N SER A 129 5.72 6.02 -0.62
CA SER A 129 4.67 5.29 0.10
C SER A 129 3.76 4.51 -0.86
N LEU A 130 2.87 3.68 -0.31
CA LEU A 130 1.77 3.10 -1.09
C LEU A 130 0.77 4.20 -1.52
N PHE A 131 0.32 5.03 -0.57
CA PHE A 131 -0.51 6.21 -0.82
C PHE A 131 0.30 7.49 -0.54
N GLY A 132 0.42 8.39 -1.49
CA GLY A 132 1.15 9.64 -1.30
C GLY A 132 0.43 10.57 -0.33
N TYR A 133 -0.79 11.03 -0.66
CA TYR A 133 -1.55 11.95 0.18
C TYR A 133 -3.00 11.49 0.36
N VAL A 134 -3.37 11.25 1.60
CA VAL A 134 -4.74 10.91 2.02
C VAL A 134 -5.36 12.10 2.73
N GLN A 135 -6.42 12.70 2.16
CA GLN A 135 -7.13 13.83 2.74
C GLN A 135 -8.62 13.52 2.93
N GLY A 136 -9.04 13.27 4.15
CA GLY A 136 -10.41 12.87 4.47
C GLY A 136 -10.74 11.41 4.15
N GLY A 137 -9.84 10.68 3.49
CA GLY A 137 -10.00 9.28 3.12
C GLY A 137 -9.77 8.31 4.28
N VAL A 138 -10.09 7.04 4.04
CA VAL A 138 -9.92 5.95 5.01
C VAL A 138 -9.14 4.81 4.35
N ILE A 139 -8.07 4.36 4.99
CA ILE A 139 -7.37 3.11 4.64
C ILE A 139 -7.55 2.16 5.82
N LYS A 140 -8.02 0.95 5.57
CA LYS A 140 -8.30 0.00 6.64
C LYS A 140 -8.06 -1.45 6.27
N ASN A 141 -7.83 -2.28 7.32
CA ASN A 141 -7.71 -3.74 7.22
C ASN A 141 -6.69 -4.19 6.16
N LEU A 142 -5.55 -3.50 6.06
CA LEU A 142 -4.53 -3.72 5.04
C LEU A 142 -3.21 -4.12 5.69
N ASN A 143 -2.57 -5.15 5.14
CA ASN A 143 -1.19 -5.49 5.46
C ASN A 143 -0.28 -5.07 4.30
N VAL A 144 0.88 -4.48 4.60
CA VAL A 144 1.96 -4.24 3.63
C VAL A 144 3.24 -4.84 4.21
N VAL A 145 3.77 -5.85 3.54
CA VAL A 145 4.86 -6.69 4.05
C VAL A 145 6.04 -6.65 3.10
N ASP A 146 7.25 -6.70 3.68
CA ASP A 146 8.51 -6.64 2.96
C ASP A 146 8.65 -5.38 2.09
N ALA A 147 8.22 -4.23 2.64
CA ALA A 147 8.40 -2.94 1.97
C ALA A 147 9.87 -2.50 2.00
N ASP A 148 10.33 -1.91 0.89
CA ASP A 148 11.66 -1.29 0.77
C ASP A 148 11.52 0.13 0.23
N LEU A 149 11.59 1.10 1.15
CA LEU A 149 11.40 2.51 0.83
C LEU A 149 12.66 3.31 1.15
N SER A 150 13.13 4.09 0.19
CA SER A 150 14.27 4.98 0.39
C SER A 150 13.99 6.38 -0.16
N ALA A 151 14.07 7.37 0.74
CA ALA A 151 13.86 8.76 0.41
C ALA A 151 15.06 9.35 -0.37
N ASN A 152 14.78 10.13 -1.39
CA ASN A 152 15.79 10.97 -2.07
C ASN A 152 15.81 12.40 -1.50
N ASP A 153 16.56 13.30 -2.11
CA ASP A 153 16.68 14.71 -1.67
C ASP A 153 15.38 15.53 -1.79
N TYR A 154 14.41 15.08 -2.57
CA TYR A 154 13.11 15.73 -2.78
C TYR A 154 11.99 15.12 -1.95
N SER A 155 12.16 13.91 -1.44
CA SER A 155 11.16 13.25 -0.60
C SER A 155 10.93 14.06 0.68
N MET A 156 9.71 14.44 0.94
CA MET A 156 9.32 15.21 2.13
C MET A 156 8.74 14.32 3.23
N HIS A 157 8.00 13.30 2.82
CA HIS A 157 7.31 12.37 3.72
C HIS A 157 7.44 10.94 3.20
N VAL A 158 7.79 10.02 4.07
CA VAL A 158 7.97 8.58 3.77
C VAL A 158 7.23 7.74 4.78
N GLY A 159 6.33 6.90 4.31
CA GLY A 159 5.59 5.99 5.18
C GLY A 159 5.05 4.80 4.39
N ILE A 160 5.04 3.60 4.96
CA ILE A 160 4.71 2.40 4.19
C ILE A 160 3.27 2.47 3.67
N ILE A 161 2.29 2.83 4.50
CA ILE A 161 0.89 2.96 4.06
C ILE A 161 0.67 4.31 3.35
N ALA A 162 1.04 5.42 4.00
CA ALA A 162 0.81 6.74 3.44
C ALA A 162 1.96 7.69 3.77
N ALA A 163 2.36 8.55 2.84
CA ALA A 163 3.37 9.56 3.12
C ALA A 163 2.77 10.67 4.00
N LEU A 164 1.62 11.20 3.64
CA LEU A 164 0.94 12.27 4.36
C LEU A 164 -0.55 11.95 4.55
N VAL A 165 -1.05 12.15 5.78
CA VAL A 165 -2.48 11.97 6.09
C VAL A 165 -3.00 13.24 6.76
N GLU A 166 -4.11 13.79 6.26
CA GLU A 166 -4.81 14.94 6.80
C GLU A 166 -6.31 14.66 6.90
N ASN A 167 -6.91 14.87 8.08
CA ASN A 167 -8.33 14.58 8.35
C ASN A 167 -8.78 13.16 7.95
N GLY A 168 -7.83 12.25 7.70
CA GLY A 168 -8.06 10.88 7.26
C GLY A 168 -7.89 9.85 8.38
N LYS A 169 -8.10 8.58 8.03
CA LYS A 169 -7.98 7.47 8.98
C LYS A 169 -7.18 6.32 8.41
N ILE A 170 -6.31 5.75 9.26
CA ILE A 170 -5.66 4.45 9.01
C ILE A 170 -6.06 3.52 10.16
N ILE A 171 -6.73 2.40 9.83
CA ILE A 171 -7.38 1.55 10.84
C ILE A 171 -7.03 0.08 10.59
N ASN A 172 -6.58 -0.63 11.63
CA ASN A 172 -6.26 -2.06 11.56
C ASN A 172 -5.31 -2.40 10.39
N CYS A 173 -4.22 -1.64 10.25
CA CYS A 173 -3.22 -1.88 9.24
C CYS A 173 -1.94 -2.41 9.89
N TYR A 174 -1.25 -3.31 9.18
CA TYR A 174 0.05 -3.83 9.59
C TYR A 174 1.09 -3.54 8.52
N THR A 175 2.31 -3.23 8.94
CA THR A 175 3.43 -3.01 8.03
C THR A 175 4.69 -3.69 8.53
N SER A 176 5.50 -4.19 7.59
CA SER A 176 6.88 -4.60 7.83
C SER A 176 7.77 -4.18 6.65
N GLY A 177 9.06 -4.02 6.92
CA GLY A 177 10.02 -3.64 5.88
C GLY A 177 11.02 -2.61 6.35
N THR A 178 11.73 -2.03 5.37
CA THR A 178 12.76 -1.01 5.58
C THR A 178 12.28 0.35 5.09
N VAL A 179 12.52 1.38 5.89
CA VAL A 179 12.29 2.78 5.51
C VAL A 179 13.56 3.57 5.81
N GLU A 180 14.24 4.04 4.76
CA GLU A 180 15.50 4.75 4.88
C GLU A 180 15.41 6.20 4.40
N SER A 181 16.25 7.07 4.97
CA SER A 181 16.40 8.45 4.52
C SER A 181 17.87 8.80 4.35
N VAL A 182 18.20 9.37 3.22
CA VAL A 182 19.58 9.77 2.89
C VAL A 182 19.97 11.10 3.55
N ASN A 183 19.02 12.00 3.84
CA ASN A 183 19.28 13.32 4.41
C ASN A 183 18.26 13.72 5.49
N GLY A 184 18.74 14.27 6.60
CA GLY A 184 18.08 14.40 7.91
C GLY A 184 16.86 15.33 8.08
N TRP A 185 16.18 15.80 7.04
CA TRP A 185 15.03 16.72 7.16
C TRP A 185 13.72 16.11 6.65
N ARG A 186 13.45 14.86 6.98
CA ARG A 186 12.31 14.09 6.45
C ARG A 186 11.41 13.61 7.57
N SER A 187 10.12 13.54 7.31
CA SER A 187 9.17 12.85 8.18
C SER A 187 9.08 11.40 7.74
N ILE A 188 9.51 10.50 8.60
CA ILE A 188 9.59 9.06 8.31
C ILE A 188 8.80 8.28 9.36
N GLY A 189 8.03 7.29 8.93
CA GLY A 189 7.31 6.39 9.82
C GLY A 189 6.98 5.05 9.18
N GLY A 190 6.85 4.00 10.00
CA GLY A 190 6.49 2.67 9.53
C GLY A 190 5.06 2.59 8.96
N ILE A 191 4.13 3.38 9.49
CA ILE A 191 2.75 3.46 8.98
C ILE A 191 2.58 4.69 8.09
N THR A 192 2.88 5.87 8.62
CA THR A 192 2.78 7.15 7.88
C THR A 192 3.95 8.05 8.19
N GLY A 193 4.40 8.81 7.19
CA GLY A 193 5.47 9.77 7.35
C GLY A 193 5.02 10.99 8.16
N SER A 194 3.82 11.49 7.92
CA SER A 194 3.29 12.67 8.60
C SER A 194 1.78 12.61 8.79
N CYS A 195 1.33 13.07 9.96
CA CYS A 195 -0.07 13.23 10.30
C CYS A 195 -0.39 14.70 10.52
N MET A 196 -1.37 15.21 9.80
CA MET A 196 -1.91 16.53 9.99
C MET A 196 -3.21 16.53 10.80
N GLN A 197 -3.80 17.70 11.00
CA GLN A 197 -5.00 17.91 11.81
C GLN A 197 -6.13 16.92 11.46
N GLY A 198 -6.77 16.36 12.49
CA GLY A 198 -7.91 15.45 12.33
C GLY A 198 -7.57 14.00 11.95
N THR A 199 -6.29 13.67 11.78
CA THR A 199 -5.84 12.31 11.46
C THR A 199 -6.05 11.35 12.63
N GLN A 200 -6.49 10.13 12.33
CA GLN A 200 -6.64 9.04 13.30
C GLN A 200 -5.89 7.78 12.80
N ILE A 201 -5.02 7.23 13.65
CA ILE A 201 -4.36 5.94 13.43
C ILE A 201 -4.79 5.03 14.59
N VAL A 202 -5.45 3.91 14.27
CA VAL A 202 -6.08 3.04 15.28
C VAL A 202 -5.82 1.58 14.95
N GLY A 203 -5.29 0.81 15.91
CA GLY A 203 -5.09 -0.64 15.75
C GLY A 203 -3.98 -1.02 14.76
N CYS A 204 -2.99 -0.16 14.58
CA CYS A 204 -1.86 -0.38 13.67
C CYS A 204 -0.57 -0.68 14.44
#